data_2e3d3b7870b57f610f5083d1196301ab
#
_entry.id   2e3d3b7870b57f610f5083d1196301ab
#
_cell.length_a   1.000
_cell.length_b   1.000
_cell.length_c   1.000
_cell.angle_alpha   90.00
_cell.angle_beta   90.00
_cell.angle_gamma   90.00
#
_symmetry.space_group_name_H-M   'P 1'
#
loop_
_entity.id
_entity.type
_entity.pdbx_description
1 polymer ?
#
loop_
_entity_poly.entity_id
_entity_poly.type
_entity_poly.pdbx_seq_one_letter_code
_entity_poly.pdbx_strand_id
1 'polypeptide(L)'
;MQYLIMCRSLTNAQKASAFLERKGISAAIIKAPQGLSSSRCAYALSLHRRFEEASRLLRSNNMLSGKRYMRYQNGEYMEVSDDLS
;
A
#
# COMPACT_ATOMS: atom_id res chain seq x y z
N MET A 1 -5.68 13.10 0.53
CA MET A 1 -4.81 12.38 1.46
C MET A 1 -4.20 11.17 0.76
N GLN A 2 -2.95 10.90 1.02
CA GLN A 2 -2.25 9.81 0.37
C GLN A 2 -2.15 8.61 1.32
N TYR A 3 -2.35 7.42 0.77
CA TYR A 3 -2.20 6.17 1.51
C TYR A 3 -1.12 5.33 0.88
N LEU A 4 -0.40 4.58 1.70
CA LEU A 4 0.67 3.71 1.23
C LEU A 4 0.43 2.29 1.73
N ILE A 5 0.67 1.33 0.83
CA ILE A 5 0.66 -0.09 1.16
C ILE A 5 2.07 -0.61 0.87
N MET A 6 2.79 -0.98 1.93
CA MET A 6 4.16 -1.43 1.77
C MET A 6 4.23 -2.79 1.12
N CYS A 7 5.19 -2.99 0.24
CA CYS A 7 5.36 -4.23 -0.52
C CYS A 7 6.77 -4.79 -0.33
N ARG A 8 6.87 -6.10 -0.27
CA ARG A 8 8.15 -6.78 -0.02
C ARG A 8 9.14 -6.63 -1.15
N SER A 9 8.63 -6.57 -2.38
CA SER A 9 9.51 -6.52 -3.56
C SER A 9 8.81 -5.77 -4.66
N LEU A 10 9.57 -5.43 -5.69
CA LEU A 10 9.00 -4.80 -6.88
C LEU A 10 8.00 -5.73 -7.56
N THR A 11 8.33 -7.01 -7.66
CA THR A 11 7.42 -7.99 -8.25
C THR A 11 6.10 -8.06 -7.50
N ASN A 12 6.17 -8.04 -6.17
CA ASN A 12 4.99 -8.07 -5.33
C ASN A 12 4.15 -6.82 -5.56
N ALA A 13 4.81 -5.64 -5.65
CA ALA A 13 4.12 -4.39 -5.91
C ALA A 13 3.45 -4.40 -7.29
N GLN A 14 4.14 -4.93 -8.29
CA GLN A 14 3.60 -5.00 -9.65
C GLN A 14 2.37 -5.89 -9.73
N LYS A 15 2.40 -7.03 -9.06
CA LYS A 15 1.25 -7.94 -9.05
C LYS A 15 0.06 -7.29 -8.36
N ALA A 16 0.29 -6.66 -7.22
CA ALA A 16 -0.78 -6.01 -6.47
C ALA A 16 -1.36 -4.83 -7.26
N SER A 17 -0.50 -4.03 -7.87
CA SER A 17 -0.95 -2.89 -8.69
C SER A 17 -1.80 -3.35 -9.85
N ALA A 18 -1.36 -4.38 -10.58
CA ALA A 18 -2.09 -4.91 -11.72
C ALA A 18 -3.44 -5.49 -11.28
N PHE A 19 -3.46 -6.17 -10.15
CA PHE A 19 -4.70 -6.73 -9.62
C PHE A 19 -5.70 -5.62 -9.30
N LEU A 20 -5.25 -4.57 -8.63
CA LEU A 20 -6.13 -3.46 -8.26
C LEU A 20 -6.63 -2.73 -9.50
N GLU A 21 -5.76 -2.56 -10.50
CA GLU A 21 -6.14 -1.88 -11.73
C GLU A 21 -7.27 -2.62 -12.44
N ARG A 22 -7.22 -3.94 -12.43
CA ARG A 22 -8.31 -4.74 -13.00
C ARG A 22 -9.62 -4.58 -12.24
N LYS A 23 -9.53 -4.16 -10.97
CA LYS A 23 -10.71 -3.89 -10.14
C LYS A 23 -11.13 -2.42 -10.21
N GLY A 24 -10.49 -1.64 -11.06
CA GLY A 24 -10.82 -0.23 -11.22
C GLY A 24 -10.18 0.68 -10.18
N ILE A 25 -9.16 0.20 -9.46
CA ILE A 25 -8.49 0.98 -8.44
C ILE A 25 -7.10 1.34 -8.92
N SER A 26 -6.82 2.65 -9.00
CA SER A 26 -5.52 3.14 -9.44
C SER A 26 -4.55 3.16 -8.27
N ALA A 27 -3.42 2.49 -8.44
CA ALA A 27 -2.37 2.45 -7.43
C ALA A 27 -1.02 2.56 -8.11
N ALA A 28 -0.26 3.59 -7.75
CA ALA A 28 1.06 3.82 -8.33
C ALA A 28 2.13 3.12 -7.50
N ILE A 29 3.13 2.57 -8.19
CA ILE A 29 4.26 1.95 -7.50
C ILE A 29 5.31 3.03 -7.26
N ILE A 30 5.72 3.20 -6.00
CA ILE A 30 6.76 4.15 -5.63
C ILE A 30 7.80 3.45 -4.76
N LYS A 31 8.96 4.07 -4.64
CA LYS A 31 9.93 3.63 -3.64
C LYS A 31 9.41 4.01 -2.27
N ALA A 32 9.61 3.13 -1.30
CA ALA A 32 9.16 3.40 0.06
C ALA A 32 9.83 4.68 0.57
N PRO A 33 9.07 5.57 1.23
CA PRO A 33 9.65 6.80 1.77
C PRO A 33 10.74 6.50 2.80
N GLN A 34 11.70 7.41 2.90
CA GLN A 34 12.73 7.30 3.90
C GLN A 34 12.09 7.29 5.30
N GLY A 35 12.52 6.38 6.13
CA GLY A 35 11.94 6.20 7.45
C GLY A 35 10.89 5.09 7.50
N LEU A 36 10.25 4.78 6.37
CA LEU A 36 9.32 3.65 6.28
C LEU A 36 9.94 2.46 5.57
N SER A 37 10.96 2.68 4.77
CA SER A 37 11.61 1.60 4.04
C SER A 37 12.38 0.68 4.99
N SER A 38 12.46 -0.58 4.61
CA SER A 38 13.21 -1.56 5.35
C SER A 38 13.84 -2.52 4.35
N SER A 39 14.66 -3.44 4.84
CA SER A 39 15.25 -4.45 3.96
C SER A 39 14.19 -5.34 3.30
N ARG A 40 12.99 -5.37 3.88
CA ARG A 40 11.91 -6.22 3.37
C ARG A 40 10.87 -5.46 2.56
N CYS A 41 10.77 -4.15 2.77
CA CYS A 41 9.73 -3.34 2.13
C CYS A 41 10.36 -2.10 1.53
N ALA A 42 10.93 -2.26 0.34
CA ALA A 42 11.59 -1.18 -0.37
C ALA A 42 10.66 -0.43 -1.32
N TYR A 43 9.47 -0.96 -1.55
CA TYR A 43 8.49 -0.39 -2.48
C TYR A 43 7.14 -0.27 -1.80
N ALA A 44 6.30 0.61 -2.34
CA ALA A 44 4.97 0.82 -1.81
C ALA A 44 4.00 1.13 -2.93
N LEU A 45 2.74 0.83 -2.70
CA LEU A 45 1.66 1.28 -3.56
C LEU A 45 1.11 2.58 -2.99
N SER A 46 0.97 3.58 -3.84
CA SER A 46 0.44 4.88 -3.46
C SER A 46 -0.98 5.00 -3.98
N LEU A 47 -1.92 5.26 -3.08
CA LEU A 47 -3.33 5.40 -3.42
C LEU A 47 -3.86 6.70 -2.81
N HIS A 48 -4.85 7.29 -3.48
CA HIS A 48 -5.53 8.48 -2.96
C HIS A 48 -6.99 8.21 -2.66
N ARG A 49 -7.57 7.19 -3.31
CA ARG A 49 -8.98 6.85 -3.15
C ARG A 49 -9.14 5.35 -3.00
N ARG A 50 -10.25 4.94 -2.41
CA ARG A 50 -10.64 3.54 -2.31
C ARG A 50 -9.60 2.69 -1.58
N PHE A 51 -8.90 3.31 -0.63
CA PHE A 51 -7.86 2.63 0.13
C PHE A 51 -8.41 1.43 0.92
N GLU A 52 -9.56 1.60 1.57
CA GLU A 52 -10.16 0.52 2.35
C GLU A 52 -10.55 -0.65 1.47
N GLU A 53 -11.13 -0.35 0.31
CA GLU A 53 -11.51 -1.39 -0.63
C GLU A 53 -10.28 -2.10 -1.18
N ALA A 54 -9.24 -1.35 -1.53
CA ALA A 54 -8.00 -1.91 -2.02
C ALA A 54 -7.36 -2.84 -0.98
N SER A 55 -7.33 -2.40 0.28
CA SER A 55 -6.78 -3.21 1.37
C SER A 55 -7.53 -4.52 1.52
N ARG A 56 -8.86 -4.44 1.47
CA ARG A 56 -9.71 -5.62 1.61
C ARG A 56 -9.49 -6.61 0.48
N LEU A 57 -9.41 -6.11 -0.75
CA LEU A 57 -9.18 -6.95 -1.92
C LEU A 57 -7.83 -7.65 -1.86
N LEU A 58 -6.79 -6.90 -1.50
CA LEU A 58 -5.45 -7.49 -1.39
C LEU A 58 -5.38 -8.53 -0.29
N ARG A 59 -6.01 -8.25 0.84
CA ARG A 59 -6.03 -9.21 1.94
C ARG A 59 -6.75 -10.49 1.55
N SER A 60 -7.89 -10.37 0.90
CA SER A 60 -8.69 -11.52 0.49
C SER A 60 -7.95 -12.42 -0.50
N ASN A 61 -6.97 -11.88 -1.20
CA ASN A 61 -6.20 -12.62 -2.20
C ASN A 61 -4.77 -12.90 -1.76
N ASN A 62 -4.49 -12.74 -0.45
CA ASN A 62 -3.17 -12.98 0.12
C ASN A 62 -2.07 -12.14 -0.53
N MET A 63 -2.41 -10.93 -0.95
CA MET A 63 -1.47 -10.02 -1.59
C MET A 63 -1.07 -8.87 -0.68
N LEU A 64 -1.63 -8.77 0.51
CA LEU A 64 -1.28 -7.74 1.47
C LEU A 64 -0.09 -8.23 2.30
N SER A 65 1.11 -7.80 1.96
CA SER A 65 2.33 -8.36 2.53
C SER A 65 3.06 -7.42 3.49
N GLY A 66 2.62 -6.18 3.63
CA GLY A 66 3.30 -5.22 4.47
C GLY A 66 2.34 -4.32 5.21
N LYS A 67 2.91 -3.39 5.95
CA LYS A 67 2.13 -2.43 6.70
C LYS A 67 1.52 -1.39 5.78
N ARG A 68 0.50 -0.71 6.28
CA ARG A 68 -0.20 0.34 5.56
C ARG A 68 -0.03 1.64 6.32
N TYR A 69 0.11 2.74 5.58
CA TYR A 69 0.32 4.06 6.17
C TYR A 69 -0.58 5.09 5.53
N MET A 70 -0.90 6.11 6.29
CA MET A 70 -1.62 7.27 5.83
C MET A 70 -0.70 8.48 5.96
N ARG A 71 -0.65 9.32 4.94
CA ARG A 71 0.19 10.52 4.96
C ARG A 71 -0.66 11.73 5.23
N TYR A 72 -0.32 12.48 6.27
CA TYR A 72 -0.98 13.74 6.59
C TYR A 72 -0.45 14.87 5.71
N GLN A 73 -1.16 16.00 5.75
CA GLN A 73 -0.78 17.17 4.96
C GLN A 73 0.58 17.72 5.35
N ASN A 74 0.98 17.55 6.60
CA ASN A 74 2.28 18.00 7.06
C ASN A 74 3.43 17.07 6.65
N GLY A 75 3.13 16.01 5.91
CA GLY A 75 4.15 15.07 5.45
C GLY A 75 4.43 13.91 6.38
N GLU A 76 3.81 13.90 7.55
CA GLU A 76 4.00 12.80 8.49
C GLU A 76 3.20 11.58 8.10
N TYR A 77 3.70 10.41 8.48
CA TYR A 77 3.03 9.13 8.20
C TYR A 77 2.52 8.51 9.49
N MET A 78 1.36 7.89 9.40
CA MET A 78 0.78 7.15 10.51
C MET A 78 0.41 5.76 10.03
N GLU A 79 0.82 4.75 10.77
CA GLU A 79 0.47 3.37 10.44
C GLU A 79 -1.03 3.18 10.61
N VAL A 80 -1.65 2.58 9.60
CA VAL A 80 -3.07 2.27 9.65
C VAL A 80 -3.22 0.89 10.28
N SER A 81 -3.86 0.88 11.43
CA SER A 81 -4.07 -0.35 12.18
C SER A 81 -5.06 -1.27 11.46
N ASP A 82 -4.84 -2.57 11.61
CA ASP A 82 -5.66 -3.59 10.96
C ASP A 82 -6.59 -4.27 11.96
N ASP A 83 -7.01 -3.53 12.94
CA ASP A 83 -7.79 -4.08 14.04
C ASP A 83 -9.27 -4.31 13.73
N LEU A 84 -9.64 -4.18 12.48
CA LEU A 84 -11.00 -4.51 12.05
C LEU A 84 -11.16 -5.98 11.68
N SER A 85 -10.12 -6.69 11.82
CA SER A 85 -10.15 -8.11 11.53
C SER A 85 -10.96 -8.85 12.57
#